data_0e589519c56b1308f3f2c8df7d298db5
#
_entry.id   0e589519c56b1308f3f2c8df7d298db5
#
_cell.length_a   1.000
_cell.length_b   1.000
_cell.length_c   1.000
_cell.angle_alpha   90.00
_cell.angle_beta   90.00
_cell.angle_gamma   90.00
#
_symmetry.space_group_name_H-M   'P 1'
#
loop_
_entity.id
_entity.type
_entity.pdbx_description
1 polymer ?
#
loop_
_entity_poly.entity_id
_entity_poly.type
_entity_poly.pdbx_seq_one_letter_code
_entity_poly.pdbx_strand_id
1 'polypeptide(L)'
;MNARPTLRSLVERKQGLVVPGAYDAVSAKLIERAGFPAVYMTGYGTSASRLGLPDLGFAGLAEMADHARNLAAAVSIPLIADADTGYGNALSVRRTVQTYEAAGVAALHIEDQVAPKRCGHLSGHQRSEERRVGKECRL
;
A
#
# COMPACT_ATOMS: atom_id res chain seq x y z
N MET A 1 -12.46 -17.03 21.25
CA MET A 1 -11.74 -16.64 20.01
C MET A 1 -10.97 -15.38 20.33
N ASN A 2 -9.64 -15.40 20.28
CA ASN A 2 -8.86 -14.18 20.49
C ASN A 2 -9.13 -13.24 19.31
N ALA A 3 -9.55 -12.00 19.59
CA ALA A 3 -9.73 -10.97 18.57
C ALA A 3 -8.40 -10.79 17.82
N ARG A 4 -8.47 -10.76 16.49
CA ARG A 4 -7.28 -10.53 15.66
C ARG A 4 -6.68 -9.16 16.00
N PRO A 5 -5.35 -9.02 16.11
CA PRO A 5 -4.75 -7.74 16.41
C PRO A 5 -5.04 -6.77 15.25
N THR A 6 -5.46 -5.55 15.59
CA THR A 6 -5.57 -4.48 14.59
C THR A 6 -4.17 -3.99 14.22
N LEU A 7 -4.00 -3.44 13.01
CA LEU A 7 -2.72 -2.86 12.62
C LEU A 7 -2.26 -1.79 13.62
N ARG A 8 -3.19 -0.96 14.11
CA ARG A 8 -2.90 0.05 15.15
C ARG A 8 -2.26 -0.58 16.37
N SER A 9 -2.83 -1.66 16.91
CA SER A 9 -2.28 -2.33 18.09
C SER A 9 -0.91 -2.95 17.85
N LEU A 10 -0.59 -3.35 16.61
CA LEU A 10 0.74 -3.84 16.24
C LEU A 10 1.77 -2.71 16.22
N VAL A 11 1.41 -1.56 15.65
CA VAL A 11 2.29 -0.38 15.58
C VAL A 11 2.55 0.21 16.96
N GLU A 12 1.53 0.28 17.82
CA GLU A 12 1.63 0.84 19.19
C GLU A 12 2.57 0.05 20.11
N ARG A 13 2.89 -1.19 19.80
CA ARG A 13 3.86 -1.98 20.56
C ARG A 13 5.29 -1.43 20.52
N LYS A 14 5.60 -0.49 19.61
CA LYS A 14 6.92 0.13 19.40
C LYS A 14 8.08 -0.88 19.24
N GLN A 15 7.74 -2.10 18.86
CA GLN A 15 8.67 -3.14 18.46
C GLN A 15 8.68 -3.13 16.94
N GLY A 16 9.83 -3.27 16.31
CA GLY A 16 9.92 -3.26 14.84
C GLY A 16 8.90 -4.23 14.22
N LEU A 17 8.01 -3.72 13.37
CA LEU A 17 7.00 -4.51 12.68
C LEU A 17 7.51 -4.89 11.29
N VAL A 18 7.79 -6.18 11.08
CA VAL A 18 8.16 -6.69 9.75
C VAL A 18 6.89 -7.00 8.97
N VAL A 19 6.73 -6.35 7.81
CA VAL A 19 5.55 -6.49 6.93
C VAL A 19 6.03 -6.88 5.54
N PRO A 20 6.06 -8.18 5.20
CA PRO A 20 6.49 -8.63 3.88
C PRO A 20 5.55 -8.21 2.77
N GLY A 21 6.10 -7.97 1.58
CA GLY A 21 5.36 -7.59 0.38
C GLY A 21 4.73 -8.80 -0.32
N ALA A 22 3.43 -8.72 -0.61
CA ALA A 22 2.70 -9.65 -1.46
C ALA A 22 2.32 -8.98 -2.77
N TYR A 23 2.40 -9.71 -3.86
CA TYR A 23 2.00 -9.28 -5.20
C TYR A 23 0.77 -10.02 -5.74
N ASP A 24 0.33 -11.06 -5.02
CA ASP A 24 -0.89 -11.83 -5.31
C ASP A 24 -1.44 -12.50 -4.04
N ALA A 25 -2.62 -13.13 -4.16
CA ALA A 25 -3.28 -13.79 -3.04
C ALA A 25 -2.51 -15.03 -2.53
N VAL A 26 -1.71 -15.68 -3.37
CA VAL A 26 -0.92 -16.85 -2.96
C VAL A 26 0.22 -16.39 -2.07
N SER A 27 0.99 -15.38 -2.49
CA SER A 27 2.07 -14.80 -1.68
C SER A 27 1.55 -14.22 -0.37
N ALA A 28 0.37 -13.56 -0.38
CA ALA A 28 -0.26 -13.06 0.85
C ALA A 28 -0.58 -14.19 1.84
N LYS A 29 -1.15 -15.30 1.37
CA LYS A 29 -1.43 -16.48 2.20
C LYS A 29 -0.16 -17.14 2.72
N LEU A 30 0.90 -17.19 1.93
CA LEU A 30 2.19 -17.74 2.38
C LEU A 30 2.80 -16.88 3.49
N ILE A 31 2.71 -15.55 3.39
CA ILE A 31 3.14 -14.61 4.42
C ILE A 31 2.36 -14.83 5.73
N GLU A 32 1.03 -14.95 5.64
CA GLU A 32 0.19 -15.25 6.82
C GLU A 32 0.55 -16.60 7.44
N ARG A 33 0.73 -17.65 6.62
CA ARG A 33 1.12 -18.99 7.09
C ARG A 33 2.51 -19.03 7.72
N ALA A 34 3.42 -18.16 7.27
CA ALA A 34 4.74 -18.00 7.87
C ALA A 34 4.71 -17.28 9.24
N GLY A 35 3.53 -16.85 9.69
CA GLY A 35 3.33 -16.23 11.01
C GLY A 35 3.58 -14.73 11.08
N PHE A 36 3.70 -14.05 9.94
CA PHE A 36 3.81 -12.59 9.94
C PHE A 36 2.49 -11.94 10.37
N PRO A 37 2.56 -10.88 11.20
CA PRO A 37 1.36 -10.27 11.79
C PRO A 37 0.61 -9.32 10.86
N ALA A 38 1.20 -8.93 9.73
CA ALA A 38 0.64 -8.07 8.71
C ALA A 38 1.27 -8.35 7.35
N VAL A 39 0.63 -7.91 6.26
CA VAL A 39 1.10 -8.07 4.89
C VAL A 39 1.01 -6.74 4.14
N TYR A 40 1.92 -6.48 3.21
CA TYR A 40 1.97 -5.28 2.37
C TYR A 40 1.63 -5.63 0.92
N MET A 41 0.65 -4.96 0.32
CA MET A 41 0.41 -5.04 -1.12
C MET A 41 1.42 -4.13 -1.84
N THR A 42 2.38 -4.73 -2.52
CA THR A 42 3.42 -3.99 -3.23
C THR A 42 2.94 -3.45 -4.58
N GLY A 43 3.11 -2.16 -4.85
CA GLY A 43 2.80 -1.55 -6.15
C GLY A 43 3.68 -2.10 -7.26
N TYR A 44 5.00 -2.17 -7.03
CA TYR A 44 5.95 -2.75 -7.97
C TYR A 44 5.59 -4.20 -8.32
N GLY A 45 5.40 -5.06 -7.31
CA GLY A 45 5.06 -6.46 -7.53
C GLY A 45 3.71 -6.63 -8.22
N THR A 46 2.73 -5.77 -7.92
CA THR A 46 1.41 -5.77 -8.58
C THR A 46 1.53 -5.38 -10.05
N SER A 47 2.25 -4.31 -10.39
CA SER A 47 2.51 -3.91 -11.78
C SER A 47 3.19 -5.01 -12.57
N ALA A 48 4.23 -5.62 -12.01
CA ALA A 48 4.97 -6.70 -12.65
C ALA A 48 4.12 -7.96 -12.84
N SER A 49 3.34 -8.37 -11.82
CA SER A 49 2.59 -9.63 -11.86
C SER A 49 1.29 -9.54 -12.65
N ARG A 50 0.58 -8.40 -12.61
CA ARG A 50 -0.71 -8.23 -13.29
C ARG A 50 -0.58 -7.70 -14.72
N LEU A 51 0.36 -6.78 -14.93
CA LEU A 51 0.50 -6.07 -16.20
C LEU A 51 1.75 -6.51 -16.99
N GLY A 52 2.73 -7.15 -16.35
CA GLY A 52 4.03 -7.41 -16.97
C GLY A 52 4.81 -6.13 -17.28
N LEU A 53 4.50 -5.03 -16.57
CA LEU A 53 5.06 -3.70 -16.80
C LEU A 53 5.88 -3.22 -15.59
N PRO A 54 6.84 -2.32 -15.82
CA PRO A 54 7.55 -1.66 -14.73
C PRO A 54 6.60 -0.76 -13.94
N ASP A 55 6.93 -0.50 -12.68
CA ASP A 55 6.15 0.35 -11.80
C ASP A 55 6.41 1.85 -12.08
N LEU A 56 5.69 2.37 -13.05
CA LEU A 56 5.73 3.76 -13.53
C LEU A 56 4.34 4.41 -13.51
N GLY A 57 3.43 3.91 -12.66
CA GLY A 57 2.08 4.44 -12.55
C GLY A 57 1.13 4.00 -13.67
N PHE A 58 1.37 2.84 -14.28
CA PHE A 58 0.47 2.28 -15.30
C PHE A 58 -0.83 1.74 -14.73
N ALA A 59 -0.78 1.14 -13.54
CA ALA A 59 -1.97 0.64 -12.87
C ALA A 59 -2.77 1.79 -12.26
N GLY A 60 -4.05 1.85 -12.57
CA GLY A 60 -4.96 2.88 -12.04
C GLY A 60 -5.64 2.47 -10.73
N LEU A 61 -6.37 3.44 -10.11
CA LEU A 61 -7.12 3.20 -8.87
C LEU A 61 -8.02 1.96 -8.92
N ALA A 62 -8.75 1.77 -10.01
CA ALA A 62 -9.71 0.66 -10.11
C ALA A 62 -9.02 -0.71 -10.05
N GLU A 63 -7.92 -0.85 -10.78
CA GLU A 63 -7.14 -2.09 -10.84
C GLU A 63 -6.46 -2.39 -9.51
N MET A 64 -5.88 -1.38 -8.89
CA MET A 64 -5.18 -1.51 -7.61
C MET A 64 -6.16 -1.77 -6.46
N ALA A 65 -7.31 -1.09 -6.42
CA ALA A 65 -8.32 -1.31 -5.39
C ALA A 65 -8.99 -2.69 -5.50
N ASP A 66 -9.22 -3.18 -6.73
CA ASP A 66 -9.72 -4.55 -6.94
C ASP A 66 -8.71 -5.58 -6.45
N HIS A 67 -7.43 -5.37 -6.77
CA HIS A 67 -6.37 -6.21 -6.28
C HIS A 67 -6.27 -6.21 -4.74
N ALA A 68 -6.31 -5.03 -4.14
CA ALA A 68 -6.30 -4.87 -2.68
C ALA A 68 -7.47 -5.62 -2.01
N ARG A 69 -8.68 -5.53 -2.60
CA ARG A 69 -9.86 -6.28 -2.13
C ARG A 69 -9.63 -7.79 -2.15
N ASN A 70 -9.04 -8.30 -3.24
CA ASN A 70 -8.77 -9.72 -3.37
C ASN A 70 -7.72 -10.20 -2.35
N LEU A 71 -6.67 -9.41 -2.10
CA LEU A 71 -5.69 -9.73 -1.07
C LEU A 71 -6.29 -9.66 0.33
N ALA A 72 -7.04 -8.60 0.64
CA ALA A 72 -7.69 -8.44 1.94
C ALA A 72 -8.67 -9.58 2.25
N ALA A 73 -9.40 -10.05 1.24
CA ALA A 73 -10.31 -11.20 1.38
C ALA A 73 -9.57 -12.54 1.53
N ALA A 74 -8.34 -12.64 1.02
CA ALA A 74 -7.57 -13.88 1.03
C ALA A 74 -6.90 -14.18 2.39
N VAL A 75 -6.65 -13.16 3.21
CA VAL A 75 -5.93 -13.27 4.49
C VAL A 75 -6.76 -12.75 5.65
N SER A 76 -6.35 -13.13 6.85
CA SER A 76 -6.96 -12.66 8.08
C SER A 76 -6.13 -11.65 8.85
N ILE A 77 -4.88 -11.46 8.46
CA ILE A 77 -3.98 -10.45 9.00
C ILE A 77 -4.21 -9.09 8.30
N PRO A 78 -3.91 -7.97 8.96
CA PRO A 78 -4.05 -6.64 8.36
C PRO A 78 -3.27 -6.50 7.06
N LEU A 79 -3.92 -5.94 6.02
CA LEU A 79 -3.30 -5.54 4.77
C LEU A 79 -2.96 -4.06 4.79
N ILE A 80 -1.71 -3.71 4.51
CA ILE A 80 -1.28 -2.35 4.17
C ILE A 80 -1.15 -2.31 2.65
N ALA A 81 -1.66 -1.28 1.99
CA ALA A 81 -1.64 -1.21 0.53
C ALA A 81 -0.86 0.00 0.00
N ASP A 82 -0.11 -0.23 -1.07
CA ASP A 82 0.44 0.83 -1.90
C ASP A 82 -0.68 1.54 -2.65
N ALA A 83 -0.71 2.86 -2.58
CA ALA A 83 -1.68 3.71 -3.26
C ALA A 83 -1.00 4.74 -4.17
N ASP A 84 0.23 4.47 -4.58
CA ASP A 84 1.03 5.36 -5.43
C ASP A 84 1.00 6.81 -4.92
N THR A 85 0.70 7.77 -5.78
CA THR A 85 0.52 9.20 -5.40
C THR A 85 -0.96 9.55 -5.13
N GLY A 86 -1.83 8.56 -4.98
CA GLY A 86 -3.27 8.75 -4.77
C GLY A 86 -4.10 8.84 -6.06
N TYR A 87 -3.52 8.49 -7.22
CA TYR A 87 -4.18 8.38 -8.53
C TYR A 87 -4.85 9.66 -9.03
N GLY A 88 -4.23 10.82 -8.79
CA GLY A 88 -4.68 12.09 -9.33
C GLY A 88 -4.47 13.27 -8.39
N ASN A 89 -5.40 14.22 -8.41
CA ASN A 89 -5.36 15.44 -7.58
C ASN A 89 -5.86 15.17 -6.13
N ALA A 90 -5.91 16.20 -5.30
CA ALA A 90 -6.33 16.09 -3.89
C ALA A 90 -7.75 15.48 -3.72
N LEU A 91 -8.67 15.72 -4.65
CA LEU A 91 -10.01 15.10 -4.61
C LEU A 91 -9.94 13.62 -4.96
N SER A 92 -9.05 13.24 -5.89
CA SER A 92 -8.79 11.84 -6.22
C SER A 92 -8.20 11.08 -5.03
N VAL A 93 -7.29 11.69 -4.27
CA VAL A 93 -6.72 11.10 -3.05
C VAL A 93 -7.82 10.76 -2.03
N ARG A 94 -8.78 11.66 -1.80
CA ARG A 94 -9.92 11.38 -0.93
C ARG A 94 -10.72 10.15 -1.40
N ARG A 95 -11.01 10.08 -2.69
CA ARG A 95 -11.70 8.93 -3.29
C ARG A 95 -10.88 7.65 -3.15
N THR A 96 -9.57 7.73 -3.34
CA THR A 96 -8.66 6.60 -3.17
C THR A 96 -8.75 6.03 -1.76
N VAL A 97 -8.63 6.87 -0.73
CA VAL A 97 -8.75 6.44 0.67
C VAL A 97 -10.08 5.71 0.91
N GLN A 98 -11.20 6.30 0.50
CA GLN A 98 -12.53 5.69 0.65
C GLN A 98 -12.67 4.36 -0.09
N THR A 99 -12.07 4.26 -1.28
CA THR A 99 -12.12 3.04 -2.10
C THR A 99 -11.32 1.90 -1.47
N TYR A 100 -10.13 2.21 -0.96
CA TYR A 100 -9.29 1.23 -0.27
C TYR A 100 -9.89 0.81 1.08
N GLU A 101 -10.47 1.74 1.83
CA GLU A 101 -11.20 1.42 3.06
C GLU A 101 -12.36 0.46 2.78
N ALA A 102 -13.17 0.73 1.75
CA ALA A 102 -14.24 -0.17 1.32
C ALA A 102 -13.73 -1.52 0.78
N ALA A 103 -12.49 -1.59 0.32
CA ALA A 103 -11.82 -2.83 -0.08
C ALA A 103 -11.31 -3.66 1.11
N GLY A 104 -11.41 -3.18 2.35
CA GLY A 104 -10.96 -3.89 3.55
C GLY A 104 -9.49 -3.71 3.89
N VAL A 105 -8.83 -2.70 3.33
CA VAL A 105 -7.43 -2.36 3.63
C VAL A 105 -7.33 -1.72 5.01
N ALA A 106 -6.37 -2.17 5.82
CA ALA A 106 -6.18 -1.68 7.19
C ALA A 106 -5.38 -0.36 7.26
N ALA A 107 -4.52 -0.12 6.28
CA ALA A 107 -3.78 1.13 6.08
C ALA A 107 -3.32 1.24 4.63
N LEU A 108 -3.01 2.45 4.21
CA LEU A 108 -2.44 2.70 2.89
C LEU A 108 -1.21 3.60 2.97
N HIS A 109 -0.36 3.48 1.97
CA HIS A 109 0.84 4.28 1.79
C HIS A 109 0.63 5.17 0.55
N ILE A 110 0.80 6.47 0.71
CA ILE A 110 0.73 7.45 -0.39
C ILE A 110 2.09 8.11 -0.52
N GLU A 111 2.63 8.11 -1.73
CA GLU A 111 3.93 8.67 -2.03
C GLU A 111 3.84 10.15 -2.39
N ASP A 112 4.81 10.93 -1.91
CA ASP A 112 4.97 12.35 -2.27
C ASP A 112 5.87 12.48 -3.51
N GLN A 113 5.32 12.11 -4.67
CA GLN A 113 6.01 12.21 -5.97
C GLN A 113 5.24 13.07 -6.96
N VAL A 114 5.98 13.65 -7.92
CA VAL A 114 5.40 14.27 -9.12
C VAL A 114 4.93 13.18 -10.08
N ALA A 115 3.75 13.35 -10.68
CA ALA A 115 3.27 12.45 -11.73
C ALA A 115 3.98 12.73 -13.08
N PRO A 116 4.34 11.69 -13.84
CA PRO A 116 4.20 10.27 -13.54
C PRO A 116 5.20 9.78 -12.49
N LYS A 117 4.70 9.02 -11.52
CA LYS A 117 5.54 8.46 -10.45
C LYS A 117 6.50 7.40 -10.99
N ARG A 118 7.55 7.11 -10.23
CA ARG A 118 8.47 5.98 -10.50
C ARG A 118 8.70 5.21 -9.21
N CYS A 119 8.84 3.89 -9.32
CA CYS A 119 9.26 3.06 -8.20
C CYS A 119 10.56 3.60 -7.59
N GLY A 120 10.64 3.67 -6.27
CA GLY A 120 11.80 4.18 -5.54
C GLY A 120 13.12 3.43 -5.81
N HIS A 121 13.04 2.21 -6.37
CA HIS A 121 14.19 1.43 -6.82
C HIS A 121 14.70 1.86 -8.21
N LEU A 122 13.94 2.64 -8.94
CA LEU A 122 14.32 3.17 -10.25
C LEU A 122 14.90 4.59 -10.08
N SER A 123 15.93 4.92 -10.86
CA SER A 123 16.48 6.28 -10.87
C SER A 123 15.50 7.32 -11.44
N GLY A 124 15.64 8.58 -11.00
CA GLY A 124 14.89 9.71 -11.57
C GLY A 124 13.49 9.93 -11.02
N HIS A 125 13.14 9.40 -9.82
CA HIS A 125 11.92 9.79 -9.13
C HIS A 125 12.04 11.24 -8.60
N GLN A 126 10.95 11.98 -8.62
CA GLN A 126 10.89 13.37 -8.14
C GLN A 126 9.77 13.53 -7.13
N ARG A 127 10.06 14.19 -6.01
CA ARG A 127 9.06 14.57 -5.01
C ARG A 127 8.29 15.82 -5.46
N SER A 128 7.03 15.92 -5.04
CA SER A 128 6.15 17.03 -5.44
C SER A 128 6.59 18.37 -4.88
N GLU A 129 7.09 18.43 -3.63
CA GLU A 129 7.66 19.63 -3.01
C GLU A 129 8.55 19.29 -1.81
N GLU A 130 9.81 19.70 -1.80
CA GLU A 130 10.68 19.58 -0.63
C GLU A 130 10.22 20.44 0.58
N ARG A 131 9.44 21.49 0.34
CA ARG A 131 8.95 22.40 1.40
C ARG A 131 7.87 21.82 2.30
N ARG A 132 7.10 20.83 1.86
CA ARG A 132 6.02 20.24 2.67
C ARG A 132 6.54 19.36 3.79
N VAL A 133 7.62 18.63 3.55
CA VAL A 133 8.24 17.75 4.55
C VAL A 133 8.75 18.52 5.78
N GLY A 134 9.13 19.77 5.65
CA GLY A 134 9.64 20.58 6.77
C GLY A 134 8.54 21.29 7.60
N LYS A 135 7.32 21.45 7.10
CA LYS A 135 6.25 22.18 7.79
C LYS A 135 5.24 21.27 8.51
N GLU A 136 5.05 20.06 8.06
CA GLU A 136 4.07 19.12 8.62
C GLU A 136 4.64 18.22 9.73
N CYS A 137 5.95 18.17 9.89
CA CYS A 137 6.61 17.48 11.01
C CYS A 137 6.74 18.31 12.29
N ARG A 138 6.03 19.44 12.40
CA ARG A 138 6.00 20.29 13.60
C ARG A 138 4.62 20.25 14.27
N LEU A 139 4.14 19.06 14.53
CA LEU A 139 3.05 18.85 15.50
C LEU A 139 3.56 18.04 16.68
#